data_b4c1c10554cb926cd713af3b9e787b23
#
_entry.id   b4c1c10554cb926cd713af3b9e787b23
#
_cell.length_a   1.000
_cell.length_b   1.000
_cell.length_c   1.000
_cell.angle_alpha   90.00
_cell.angle_beta   90.00
_cell.angle_gamma   90.00
#
_symmetry.space_group_name_H-M   'P 1'
#
loop_
_entity.id
_entity.type
_entity.pdbx_description
1 polymer ?
#
loop_
_entity_poly.entity_id
_entity_poly.type
_entity_poly.pdbx_seq_one_letter_code
_entity_poly.pdbx_strand_id
1 'polypeptide(L)'
;EASIAVKAAQAVTNLPIVCSFSFDRGIKTMMGVDALTFAREIGSLGVAALGINCGKSLEENLQVLKELSKATTLPIWFKPNAGIPEIGSDGRPSYDVIPEKMASFTGQWIENGARIIGGCCGTTPEHLRAIRAALETYFN
;
A
#
# COMPACT_ATOMS: atom_id res chain seq x y z
N GLU A 1 -17.87 -2.37 -7.46
CA GLU A 1 -17.26 -1.44 -8.45
C GLU A 1 -15.88 -1.96 -8.89
N ALA A 2 -14.91 -2.17 -7.98
CA ALA A 2 -13.55 -2.60 -8.33
C ALA A 2 -13.53 -3.91 -9.14
N SER A 3 -14.35 -4.89 -8.79
CA SER A 3 -14.46 -6.16 -9.54
C SER A 3 -14.89 -5.96 -11.01
N ILE A 4 -15.75 -4.98 -11.26
CA ILE A 4 -16.17 -4.63 -12.62
C ILE A 4 -15.01 -3.99 -13.38
N ALA A 5 -14.27 -3.09 -12.74
CA ALA A 5 -13.10 -2.45 -13.35
C ALA A 5 -12.01 -3.47 -13.69
N VAL A 6 -11.71 -4.41 -12.80
CA VAL A 6 -10.75 -5.50 -13.07
C VAL A 6 -11.20 -6.34 -14.27
N LYS A 7 -12.46 -6.78 -14.31
CA LYS A 7 -12.99 -7.57 -15.44
C LYS A 7 -12.98 -6.79 -16.75
N ALA A 8 -13.31 -5.51 -16.72
CA ALA A 8 -13.26 -4.66 -17.91
C ALA A 8 -11.82 -4.50 -18.44
N ALA A 9 -10.85 -4.31 -17.55
CA ALA A 9 -9.45 -4.27 -17.94
C ALA A 9 -8.98 -5.60 -18.55
N GLN A 10 -9.34 -6.74 -17.94
CA GLN A 10 -9.01 -8.08 -18.46
C GLN A 10 -9.60 -8.35 -19.85
N ALA A 11 -10.74 -7.74 -20.18
CA ALA A 11 -11.38 -7.90 -21.47
C ALA A 11 -10.63 -7.20 -22.63
N VAL A 12 -9.75 -6.24 -22.32
CA VAL A 12 -9.09 -5.40 -23.34
C VAL A 12 -7.57 -5.50 -23.34
N THR A 13 -6.96 -6.24 -22.39
CA THR A 13 -5.52 -6.39 -22.31
C THR A 13 -5.11 -7.71 -21.69
N ASN A 14 -3.94 -8.22 -22.11
CA ASN A 14 -3.25 -9.37 -21.49
C ASN A 14 -2.15 -8.92 -20.50
N LEU A 15 -2.04 -7.64 -20.21
CA LEU A 15 -1.07 -7.15 -19.25
C LEU A 15 -1.43 -7.59 -17.82
N PRO A 16 -0.44 -7.81 -16.94
CA PRO A 16 -0.69 -8.08 -15.53
C PRO A 16 -1.47 -6.93 -14.89
N ILE A 17 -2.58 -7.25 -14.23
CA ILE A 17 -3.43 -6.28 -13.55
C ILE A 17 -3.14 -6.31 -12.06
N VAL A 18 -2.91 -5.16 -11.47
CA VAL A 18 -2.79 -4.97 -10.02
C VAL A 18 -3.99 -4.17 -9.54
N CYS A 19 -4.63 -4.63 -8.46
CA CYS A 19 -5.70 -3.89 -7.82
C CYS A 19 -5.27 -3.45 -6.41
N SER A 20 -5.41 -2.16 -6.11
CA SER A 20 -4.98 -1.57 -4.84
C SER A 20 -6.12 -0.80 -4.19
N PHE A 21 -6.26 -0.96 -2.86
CA PHE A 21 -7.25 -0.25 -2.06
C PHE A 21 -6.57 0.65 -1.02
N SER A 22 -7.25 1.74 -0.66
CA SER A 22 -6.90 2.52 0.53
C SER A 22 -7.78 2.10 1.72
N PHE A 23 -7.16 2.07 2.91
CA PHE A 23 -7.80 1.68 4.15
C PHE A 23 -7.79 2.90 5.10
N ASP A 24 -8.79 3.78 4.94
CA ASP A 24 -8.81 5.11 5.55
C ASP A 24 -9.72 5.18 6.80
N ARG A 25 -10.35 4.06 7.18
CA ARG A 25 -11.15 3.91 8.40
C ARG A 25 -10.55 2.85 9.32
N GLY A 26 -9.39 3.17 9.92
CA GLY A 26 -8.58 2.20 10.63
C GLY A 26 -8.07 1.14 9.65
N ILE A 27 -8.42 -0.12 9.87
CA ILE A 27 -8.04 -1.26 9.00
C ILE A 27 -9.10 -1.61 7.94
N LYS A 28 -10.01 -0.67 7.63
CA LYS A 28 -11.07 -0.84 6.63
C LYS A 28 -11.05 0.29 5.62
N THR A 29 -11.55 0.00 4.42
CA THR A 29 -11.78 1.03 3.40
C THR A 29 -12.91 1.98 3.82
N MET A 30 -13.08 3.09 3.12
CA MET A 30 -14.21 4.02 3.35
C MET A 30 -15.58 3.32 3.29
N MET A 31 -15.73 2.29 2.47
CA MET A 31 -16.94 1.49 2.32
C MET A 31 -17.04 0.32 3.33
N GLY A 32 -16.12 0.24 4.30
CA GLY A 32 -16.12 -0.79 5.34
C GLY A 32 -15.55 -2.15 4.91
N VAL A 33 -14.94 -2.27 3.75
CA VAL A 33 -14.29 -3.50 3.28
C VAL A 33 -13.00 -3.72 4.04
N ASP A 34 -12.82 -4.90 4.62
CA ASP A 34 -11.59 -5.34 5.28
C ASP A 34 -10.64 -6.08 4.31
N ALA A 35 -9.41 -6.32 4.78
CA ALA A 35 -8.36 -6.96 3.98
C ALA A 35 -8.73 -8.40 3.54
N LEU A 36 -9.43 -9.16 4.38
CA LEU A 36 -9.87 -10.52 4.06
C LEU A 36 -10.90 -10.51 2.92
N THR A 37 -11.90 -9.65 3.02
CA THR A 37 -12.92 -9.48 1.97
C THR A 37 -12.27 -9.00 0.66
N PHE A 38 -11.34 -8.04 0.73
CA PHE A 38 -10.58 -7.56 -0.42
C PHE A 38 -9.79 -8.70 -1.09
N ALA A 39 -9.05 -9.47 -0.30
CA ALA A 39 -8.27 -10.62 -0.81
C ALA A 39 -9.17 -11.64 -1.51
N ARG A 40 -10.29 -12.01 -0.89
CA ARG A 40 -11.22 -13.00 -1.44
C ARG A 40 -11.88 -12.51 -2.73
N GLU A 41 -12.45 -11.31 -2.72
CA GLU A 41 -13.26 -10.81 -3.84
C GLU A 41 -12.42 -10.41 -5.06
N ILE A 42 -11.28 -9.77 -4.83
CA ILE A 42 -10.42 -9.29 -5.92
C ILE A 42 -9.35 -10.32 -6.29
N GLY A 43 -8.77 -11.01 -5.30
CA GLY A 43 -7.76 -12.05 -5.55
C GLY A 43 -8.29 -13.20 -6.41
N SER A 44 -9.57 -13.57 -6.27
CA SER A 44 -10.20 -14.62 -7.09
C SER A 44 -10.38 -14.23 -8.57
N LEU A 45 -10.18 -12.97 -8.93
CA LEU A 45 -10.34 -12.49 -10.31
C LEU A 45 -9.09 -12.69 -11.18
N GLY A 46 -8.02 -13.30 -10.67
CA GLY A 46 -6.80 -13.53 -11.45
C GLY A 46 -5.92 -12.29 -11.63
N VAL A 47 -5.96 -11.35 -10.67
CA VAL A 47 -5.03 -10.22 -10.63
C VAL A 47 -3.60 -10.69 -10.32
N ALA A 48 -2.60 -9.99 -10.83
CA ALA A 48 -1.19 -10.34 -10.62
C ALA A 48 -0.67 -9.98 -9.22
N ALA A 49 -1.27 -8.97 -8.59
CA ALA A 49 -0.94 -8.55 -7.22
C ALA A 49 -2.12 -7.80 -6.61
N LEU A 50 -2.19 -7.83 -5.29
CA LEU A 50 -3.06 -6.96 -4.49
C LEU A 50 -2.24 -5.81 -3.91
N GLY A 51 -2.85 -4.63 -3.77
CA GLY A 51 -2.14 -3.46 -3.25
C GLY A 51 -2.82 -2.82 -2.06
N ILE A 52 -2.00 -2.21 -1.21
CA ILE A 52 -2.41 -1.28 -0.16
C ILE A 52 -1.78 0.06 -0.49
N ASN A 53 -2.58 1.12 -0.60
CA ASN A 53 -2.07 2.47 -0.83
C ASN A 53 -2.70 3.47 0.12
N CYS A 54 -2.09 4.64 0.24
CA CYS A 54 -2.55 5.72 1.12
C CYS A 54 -2.61 5.30 2.60
N GLY A 55 -3.78 5.42 3.24
CA GLY A 55 -3.96 5.17 4.67
C GLY A 55 -3.55 6.36 5.54
N LYS A 56 -3.88 6.32 6.82
CA LYS A 56 -3.67 7.43 7.75
C LYS A 56 -2.30 7.44 8.41
N SER A 57 -1.79 6.27 8.75
CA SER A 57 -0.48 6.12 9.39
C SER A 57 0.26 4.87 8.91
N LEU A 58 1.58 4.84 9.12
CA LEU A 58 2.40 3.68 8.80
C LEU A 58 2.02 2.46 9.65
N GLU A 59 1.61 2.69 10.90
CA GLU A 59 1.20 1.68 11.86
C GLU A 59 -0.12 1.02 11.46
N GLU A 60 -1.15 1.81 11.10
CA GLU A 60 -2.43 1.28 10.62
C GLU A 60 -2.24 0.49 9.32
N ASN A 61 -1.45 1.03 8.38
CA ASN A 61 -1.12 0.34 7.14
C ASN A 61 -0.38 -0.97 7.37
N LEU A 62 0.53 -1.03 8.36
CA LEU A 62 1.21 -2.28 8.75
C LEU A 62 0.21 -3.32 9.28
N GLN A 63 -0.83 -2.90 10.03
CA GLN A 63 -1.89 -3.82 10.47
C GLN A 63 -2.68 -4.38 9.28
N VAL A 64 -3.06 -3.52 8.32
CA VAL A 64 -3.73 -3.96 7.09
C VAL A 64 -2.85 -4.95 6.31
N LEU A 65 -1.55 -4.67 6.21
CA LEU A 65 -0.59 -5.55 5.54
C LEU A 65 -0.55 -6.93 6.21
N LYS A 66 -0.49 -6.98 7.55
CA LYS A 66 -0.53 -8.24 8.33
C LYS A 66 -1.80 -9.05 8.07
N GLU A 67 -2.95 -8.39 7.98
CA GLU A 67 -4.21 -9.07 7.70
C GLU A 67 -4.29 -9.54 6.24
N LEU A 68 -3.86 -8.70 5.30
CA LEU A 68 -3.88 -9.05 3.88
C LEU A 68 -2.92 -10.22 3.59
N SER A 69 -1.73 -10.24 4.18
CA SER A 69 -0.74 -11.30 3.96
C SER A 69 -1.20 -12.68 4.45
N LYS A 70 -2.07 -12.73 5.48
CA LYS A 70 -2.70 -13.98 5.93
C LYS A 70 -3.81 -14.45 5.00
N ALA A 71 -4.40 -13.54 4.23
CA ALA A 71 -5.58 -13.78 3.42
C ALA A 71 -5.28 -14.09 1.95
N THR A 72 -4.03 -13.91 1.50
CA THR A 72 -3.64 -14.13 0.08
C THR A 72 -2.23 -14.69 -0.03
N THR A 73 -2.00 -15.45 -1.10
CA THR A 73 -0.65 -15.86 -1.56
C THR A 73 -0.12 -14.98 -2.69
N LEU A 74 -0.94 -14.06 -3.21
CA LEU A 74 -0.52 -13.12 -4.24
C LEU A 74 0.51 -12.13 -3.71
N PRO A 75 1.42 -11.64 -4.57
CA PRO A 75 2.31 -10.55 -4.19
C PRO A 75 1.53 -9.33 -3.69
N ILE A 76 2.04 -8.69 -2.64
CA ILE A 76 1.43 -7.49 -2.10
C ILE A 76 2.27 -6.26 -2.49
N TRP A 77 1.63 -5.30 -3.15
CA TRP A 77 2.20 -3.99 -3.46
C TRP A 77 1.81 -2.99 -2.37
N PHE A 78 2.77 -2.55 -1.60
CA PHE A 78 2.60 -1.70 -0.44
C PHE A 78 3.08 -0.26 -0.71
N LYS A 79 2.18 0.73 -0.62
CA LYS A 79 2.43 2.13 -0.97
C LYS A 79 1.79 3.07 0.08
N PRO A 80 2.35 3.20 1.28
CA PRO A 80 1.81 4.08 2.31
C PRO A 80 1.99 5.56 1.95
N ASN A 81 1.17 6.43 2.58
CA ASN A 81 1.39 7.87 2.61
C ASN A 81 2.58 8.23 3.50
N ALA A 82 3.14 9.41 3.26
CA ALA A 82 4.09 10.05 4.19
C ALA A 82 3.34 10.78 5.34
N GLY A 83 2.28 10.19 5.88
CA GLY A 83 1.42 10.78 6.89
C GLY A 83 0.11 11.37 6.31
N ILE A 84 -0.60 12.12 7.14
CA ILE A 84 -1.81 12.85 6.75
C ILE A 84 -1.41 14.26 6.29
N PRO A 85 -1.95 14.78 5.16
CA PRO A 85 -1.62 16.12 4.73
C PRO A 85 -2.18 17.18 5.70
N GLU A 86 -1.32 18.08 6.12
CA GLU A 86 -1.70 19.33 6.80
C GLU A 86 -1.62 20.48 5.81
N ILE A 87 -2.68 21.28 5.72
CA ILE A 87 -2.71 22.43 4.81
C ILE A 87 -2.10 23.63 5.50
N GLY A 88 -0.96 24.07 4.99
CA GLY A 88 -0.28 25.27 5.49
C GLY A 88 -1.04 26.56 5.20
N SER A 89 -0.61 27.65 5.78
CA SER A 89 -1.19 29.00 5.54
C SER A 89 -1.05 29.48 4.10
N ASP A 90 -0.13 28.90 3.33
CA ASP A 90 0.08 29.13 1.90
C ASP A 90 -0.81 28.24 1.01
N GLY A 91 -1.71 27.44 1.60
CA GLY A 91 -2.59 26.50 0.90
C GLY A 91 -1.91 25.22 0.39
N ARG A 92 -0.64 24.99 0.70
CA ARG A 92 0.09 23.80 0.26
C ARG A 92 0.01 22.68 1.29
N PRO A 93 -0.13 21.43 0.85
CA PRO A 93 -0.07 20.30 1.77
C PRO A 93 1.37 20.05 2.23
N SER A 94 1.56 19.82 3.51
CA SER A 94 2.78 19.29 4.11
C SER A 94 2.51 17.92 4.74
N TYR A 95 3.54 17.12 4.89
CA TYR A 95 3.47 15.75 5.42
C TYR A 95 4.53 15.59 6.50
N ASP A 96 4.19 14.90 7.58
CA ASP A 96 5.01 14.79 8.80
C ASP A 96 5.94 13.58 8.83
N VAL A 97 5.70 12.57 8.00
CA VAL A 97 6.56 11.39 7.94
C VAL A 97 7.76 11.68 7.04
N ILE A 98 8.92 11.85 7.67
CA ILE A 98 10.21 12.07 6.99
C ILE A 98 10.77 10.75 6.40
N PRO A 99 11.72 10.83 5.43
CA PRO A 99 12.32 9.65 4.79
C PRO A 99 12.87 8.60 5.75
N GLU A 100 13.57 9.01 6.79
CA GLU A 100 14.18 8.13 7.81
C GLU A 100 13.12 7.38 8.62
N LYS A 101 12.03 8.05 8.98
CA LYS A 101 10.90 7.44 9.67
C LYS A 101 10.24 6.38 8.78
N MET A 102 9.99 6.69 7.52
CA MET A 102 9.41 5.74 6.58
C MET A 102 10.33 4.53 6.36
N ALA A 103 11.62 4.77 6.18
CA ALA A 103 12.62 3.72 6.00
C ALA A 103 12.72 2.78 7.21
N SER A 104 12.54 3.27 8.42
CA SER A 104 12.59 2.45 9.65
C SER A 104 11.51 1.36 9.71
N PHE A 105 10.44 1.48 8.94
CA PHE A 105 9.39 0.47 8.82
C PHE A 105 9.66 -0.62 7.78
N THR A 106 10.64 -0.42 6.89
CA THR A 106 10.86 -1.27 5.71
C THR A 106 11.05 -2.74 6.07
N GLY A 107 11.85 -3.06 7.09
CA GLY A 107 12.04 -4.43 7.56
C GLY A 107 10.71 -5.08 7.98
N GLN A 108 9.91 -4.37 8.76
CA GLN A 108 8.61 -4.86 9.20
C GLN A 108 7.65 -5.10 8.01
N TRP A 109 7.69 -4.26 6.98
CA TRP A 109 6.86 -4.47 5.78
C TRP A 109 7.23 -5.74 5.05
N ILE A 110 8.53 -6.02 4.88
CA ILE A 110 9.01 -7.25 4.22
C ILE A 110 8.62 -8.48 5.04
N GLU A 111 8.88 -8.48 6.34
CA GLU A 111 8.56 -9.57 7.26
C GLU A 111 7.05 -9.89 7.27
N ASN A 112 6.22 -8.87 7.04
CA ASN A 112 4.77 -9.02 6.98
C ASN A 112 4.20 -9.14 5.56
N GLY A 113 5.03 -9.46 4.57
CA GLY A 113 4.58 -9.95 3.27
C GLY A 113 4.55 -8.94 2.13
N ALA A 114 5.02 -7.69 2.32
CA ALA A 114 5.21 -6.77 1.20
C ALA A 114 6.27 -7.32 0.23
N ARG A 115 5.97 -7.34 -1.06
CA ARG A 115 6.88 -7.79 -2.13
C ARG A 115 7.29 -6.67 -3.07
N ILE A 116 6.44 -5.67 -3.21
CA ILE A 116 6.71 -4.47 -3.99
C ILE A 116 6.44 -3.30 -3.04
N ILE A 117 7.43 -2.45 -2.82
CA ILE A 117 7.33 -1.31 -1.90
C ILE A 117 7.51 -0.02 -2.69
N GLY A 118 6.66 0.94 -2.41
CA GLY A 118 6.69 2.28 -2.98
C GLY A 118 6.13 3.28 -2.00
N GLY A 119 5.62 4.38 -2.51
CA GLY A 119 4.97 5.41 -1.73
C GLY A 119 3.72 5.95 -2.42
N CYS A 120 2.91 6.71 -1.67
CA CYS A 120 1.72 7.38 -2.14
C CYS A 120 1.80 8.88 -1.80
N CYS A 121 0.75 9.49 -1.27
CA CYS A 121 0.70 10.93 -1.02
C CYS A 121 1.83 11.39 -0.08
N GLY A 122 2.48 12.50 -0.43
CA GLY A 122 3.59 13.07 0.33
C GLY A 122 4.93 12.36 0.18
N THR A 123 4.98 11.19 -0.43
CA THR A 123 6.25 10.48 -0.67
C THR A 123 7.06 11.17 -1.76
N THR A 124 8.32 11.48 -1.47
CA THR A 124 9.27 12.11 -2.37
C THR A 124 10.35 11.12 -2.83
N PRO A 125 11.19 11.47 -3.81
CA PRO A 125 12.34 10.65 -4.19
C PRO A 125 13.30 10.33 -3.02
N GLU A 126 13.40 11.22 -2.03
CA GLU A 126 14.21 11.02 -0.82
C GLU A 126 13.67 9.85 0.02
N HIS A 127 12.36 9.75 0.19
CA HIS A 127 11.72 8.62 0.86
C HIS A 127 12.05 7.29 0.14
N LEU A 128 11.95 7.27 -1.18
CA LEU A 128 12.25 6.04 -1.95
C LEU A 128 13.74 5.67 -1.88
N ARG A 129 14.65 6.66 -1.85
CA ARG A 129 16.09 6.39 -1.61
C ARG A 129 16.34 5.81 -0.23
N ALA A 130 15.70 6.35 0.81
CA ALA A 130 15.83 5.85 2.17
C ALA A 130 15.27 4.43 2.32
N ILE A 131 14.10 4.14 1.74
CA ILE A 131 13.53 2.79 1.68
C ILE A 131 14.49 1.83 0.98
N ARG A 132 15.03 2.22 -0.18
CA ARG A 132 16.00 1.39 -0.93
C ARG A 132 17.23 1.07 -0.09
N ALA A 133 17.82 2.07 0.57
CA ALA A 133 19.00 1.86 1.43
C ALA A 133 18.68 0.90 2.60
N ALA A 134 17.48 1.01 3.20
CA ALA A 134 17.04 0.09 4.24
C ALA A 134 16.86 -1.34 3.70
N LEU A 135 16.36 -1.51 2.47
CA LEU A 135 16.25 -2.82 1.80
C LEU A 135 17.63 -3.44 1.56
N GLU A 136 18.58 -2.68 1.06
CA GLU A 136 19.97 -3.16 0.83
C GLU A 136 20.61 -3.63 2.14
N THR A 137 20.37 -2.93 3.25
CA THR A 137 20.85 -3.33 4.57
C THR A 137 20.14 -4.58 5.11
N TYR A 138 18.85 -4.73 4.83
CA TYR A 138 18.06 -5.87 5.30
C TYR A 138 18.45 -7.19 4.63
N PHE A 139 18.91 -7.16 3.38
CA PHE A 139 19.26 -8.36 2.60
C PHE A 139 20.76 -8.68 2.57
N ASN A 140 21.62 -7.83 3.14
CA ASN A 140 23.07 -8.08 3.32
C ASN A 140 23.38 -8.58 4.72
#